data_06ff571497e44021fa857c5acc49f701
#
_entry.id   06ff571497e44021fa857c5acc49f701
#
_cell.length_a   1.000
_cell.length_b   1.000
_cell.length_c   1.000
_cell.angle_alpha   90.00
_cell.angle_beta   90.00
_cell.angle_gamma   90.00
#
_symmetry.space_group_name_H-M   'P 1'
#
loop_
_entity.id
_entity.type
_entity.pdbx_description
1 polymer ?
#
loop_
_entity_poly.entity_id
_entity_poly.type
_entity_poly.pdbx_seq_one_letter_code
_entity_poly.pdbx_strand_id
1 'polypeptide(L)'
;MRSVWILVVLGFLTSAGGIRAAEITDAAGNRLPRPFEVRHVVCSGPGCLRLLIYLQAQDRVVAVDDIEKRRTRFDARPYALAHPQLSSMPMFGEFRGYDNPELILALNPAPEVIFKTYPGLGHDPAKLQQKTGIPVIVLDYGDFGSRRPSLYQSLRTMGEVLGKEQRAERVIRFWEETIADLAARTGNIPPGGRKRCFVGGIALKGPHGFQSTEPEYPPFGFVQALNVARQPGSPSGAVSVAKEKIVAWDPDILFLDLSTLQTGEEAGGRHELEEDPAYQVLSAVRRGAVYGLLPYSWYSHNFGSILANAYFIGKILYPERFGDVDPAAKADEIYSFLVGKPVFETMNQAFQGLVYRQIPLK
;
A
#
# COMPACT_ATOMS: atom_id res chain seq x y z
N MET A 1 58.94 67.61 19.70
CA MET A 1 58.18 66.82 18.70
C MET A 1 57.70 65.55 19.39
N ARG A 2 56.40 65.50 19.73
CA ARG A 2 55.77 64.30 20.41
C ARG A 2 54.96 63.54 19.38
N SER A 3 55.36 62.27 19.07
CA SER A 3 54.67 61.41 18.15
C SER A 3 53.54 60.70 18.90
N VAL A 4 52.29 60.87 18.45
CA VAL A 4 51.10 60.17 18.95
C VAL A 4 50.90 58.94 18.09
N TRP A 5 50.94 57.76 18.71
CA TRP A 5 50.56 56.47 18.06
C TRP A 5 49.08 56.25 18.29
N ILE A 6 48.31 56.18 17.18
CA ILE A 6 46.91 55.81 17.20
C ILE A 6 46.84 54.29 17.02
N LEU A 7 46.35 53.58 18.08
CA LEU A 7 46.07 52.14 18.04
C LEU A 7 44.68 51.94 17.40
N VAL A 8 44.63 51.39 16.22
CA VAL A 8 43.38 50.99 15.56
C VAL A 8 43.07 49.56 16.05
N VAL A 9 42.05 49.40 16.89
CA VAL A 9 41.52 48.09 17.31
C VAL A 9 40.50 47.68 16.25
N LEU A 10 40.87 46.71 15.39
CA LEU A 10 39.92 46.02 14.49
C LEU A 10 39.10 45.03 15.31
N GLY A 11 37.85 45.36 15.61
CA GLY A 11 36.90 44.44 16.21
C GLY A 11 36.46 43.41 15.18
N PHE A 12 36.88 42.16 15.34
CA PHE A 12 36.28 41.03 14.61
C PHE A 12 34.90 40.75 15.18
N LEU A 13 33.85 41.16 14.47
CA LEU A 13 32.49 40.68 14.70
C LEU A 13 32.38 39.25 14.14
N THR A 14 32.59 38.28 14.99
CA THR A 14 32.21 36.89 14.69
C THR A 14 30.68 36.78 14.71
N SER A 15 30.03 36.84 13.56
CA SER A 15 28.66 36.45 13.41
C SER A 15 28.56 34.94 13.68
N ALA A 16 28.18 34.58 14.90
CA ALA A 16 27.74 33.22 15.20
C ALA A 16 26.45 32.96 14.42
N GLY A 17 26.58 32.52 13.17
CA GLY A 17 25.50 31.94 12.40
C GLY A 17 25.08 30.65 13.14
N GLY A 18 24.02 30.71 13.96
CA GLY A 18 23.45 29.54 14.58
C GLY A 18 23.09 28.54 13.48
N ILE A 19 23.70 27.37 13.51
CA ILE A 19 23.27 26.22 12.68
C ILE A 19 21.85 25.92 13.14
N ARG A 20 20.88 26.40 12.34
CA ARG A 20 19.48 26.04 12.56
C ARG A 20 19.42 24.54 12.32
N ALA A 21 19.07 23.78 13.34
CA ALA A 21 18.83 22.35 13.19
C ALA A 21 17.81 22.16 12.04
N ALA A 22 18.11 21.28 11.11
CA ALA A 22 17.17 20.96 10.03
C ALA A 22 15.86 20.49 10.66
N GLU A 23 14.74 21.05 10.22
CA GLU A 23 13.40 20.71 10.69
C GLU A 23 12.71 19.82 9.66
N ILE A 24 11.95 18.83 10.14
CA ILE A 24 11.07 18.00 9.33
C ILE A 24 9.64 18.47 9.57
N THR A 25 8.88 18.64 8.50
CA THR A 25 7.43 18.89 8.58
C THR A 25 6.70 17.59 8.25
N ASP A 26 5.93 17.06 9.20
CA ASP A 26 5.15 15.85 9.03
C ASP A 26 3.80 16.09 8.32
N ALA A 27 3.03 15.02 8.07
CA ALA A 27 1.74 15.13 7.38
C ALA A 27 0.64 15.81 8.20
N ALA A 28 0.83 16.01 9.51
CA ALA A 28 -0.06 16.80 10.37
C ALA A 28 0.36 18.28 10.44
N GLY A 29 1.46 18.67 9.78
CA GLY A 29 2.01 20.03 9.81
C GLY A 29 2.89 20.30 11.04
N ASN A 30 3.22 19.29 11.83
CA ASN A 30 4.13 19.44 12.97
C ASN A 30 5.55 19.66 12.47
N ARG A 31 6.27 20.61 13.06
CA ARG A 31 7.70 20.83 12.83
C ARG A 31 8.48 20.15 13.92
N LEU A 32 9.31 19.21 13.54
CA LEU A 32 10.11 18.41 14.45
C LEU A 32 11.58 18.60 14.11
N PRO A 33 12.48 18.67 15.11
CA PRO A 33 13.91 18.63 14.84
C PRO A 33 14.25 17.35 14.07
N ARG A 34 15.04 17.44 13.02
CA ARG A 34 15.54 16.26 12.31
C ARG A 34 16.43 15.46 13.26
N PRO A 35 16.07 14.21 13.62
CA PRO A 35 16.93 13.40 14.46
C PRO A 35 18.21 13.02 13.70
N PHE A 36 19.34 12.99 14.40
CA PHE A 36 20.61 12.51 13.86
C PHE A 36 20.62 10.98 13.89
N GLU A 37 20.95 10.34 12.76
CA GLU A 37 21.21 8.89 12.68
C GLU A 37 20.19 7.99 13.39
N VAL A 38 18.93 8.03 12.96
CA VAL A 38 17.89 7.13 13.49
C VAL A 38 18.21 5.67 13.15
N ARG A 39 18.43 4.85 14.16
CA ARG A 39 18.79 3.43 14.04
C ARG A 39 17.65 2.50 14.47
N HIS A 40 16.80 2.96 15.36
CA HIS A 40 15.74 2.16 15.97
C HIS A 40 14.39 2.85 15.82
N VAL A 41 13.44 2.16 15.22
CA VAL A 41 12.11 2.73 14.98
C VAL A 41 11.00 1.72 15.25
N VAL A 42 9.80 2.22 15.51
CA VAL A 42 8.57 1.47 15.40
C VAL A 42 7.65 2.14 14.37
N CYS A 43 6.85 1.33 13.70
CA CYS A 43 5.89 1.77 12.69
C CYS A 43 4.47 1.46 13.18
N SER A 44 3.72 2.48 13.55
CA SER A 44 2.36 2.40 14.05
C SER A 44 1.33 2.65 12.95
N GLY A 45 0.24 1.91 13.01
CA GLY A 45 -0.90 2.08 12.12
C GLY A 45 -0.80 1.35 10.77
N PRO A 46 -1.94 1.25 10.07
CA PRO A 46 -2.04 0.44 8.85
C PRO A 46 -1.06 0.87 7.76
N GLY A 47 -0.24 -0.07 7.29
CA GLY A 47 0.69 0.14 6.18
C GLY A 47 1.97 0.92 6.50
N CYS A 48 2.14 1.46 7.71
CA CYS A 48 3.34 2.19 8.09
C CYS A 48 4.61 1.35 7.89
N LEU A 49 4.63 0.14 8.42
CA LEU A 49 5.74 -0.80 8.27
C LEU A 49 6.02 -1.15 6.80
N ARG A 50 4.98 -1.23 5.97
CA ARG A 50 5.13 -1.46 4.52
C ARG A 50 5.92 -0.33 3.84
N LEU A 51 5.62 0.94 4.16
CA LEU A 51 6.37 2.07 3.61
C LEU A 51 7.84 2.02 4.02
N LEU A 52 8.12 1.68 5.26
CA LEU A 52 9.49 1.52 5.75
C LEU A 52 10.25 0.41 5.00
N ILE A 53 9.59 -0.71 4.74
CA ILE A 53 10.20 -1.82 3.99
C ILE A 53 10.45 -1.43 2.52
N TYR A 54 9.60 -0.62 1.91
CA TYR A 54 9.87 -0.07 0.57
C TYR A 54 11.15 0.78 0.53
N LEU A 55 11.49 1.41 1.65
CA LEU A 55 12.77 2.10 1.83
C LEU A 55 13.94 1.17 2.18
N GLN A 56 13.70 -0.15 2.28
CA GLN A 56 14.69 -1.15 2.68
C GLN A 56 15.38 -0.78 4.01
N ALA A 57 14.55 -0.44 5.01
CA ALA A 57 14.99 -0.07 6.36
C ALA A 57 14.45 -1.03 7.44
N GLN A 58 14.10 -2.27 7.06
CA GLN A 58 13.57 -3.30 7.97
C GLN A 58 14.52 -3.69 9.11
N ASP A 59 15.79 -3.48 8.92
CA ASP A 59 16.85 -3.70 9.91
C ASP A 59 16.80 -2.71 11.09
N ARG A 60 16.07 -1.62 10.93
CA ARG A 60 15.87 -0.60 11.98
C ARG A 60 14.62 -0.80 12.82
N VAL A 61 13.75 -1.72 12.44
CA VAL A 61 12.54 -2.03 13.19
C VAL A 61 12.90 -2.78 14.47
N VAL A 62 12.49 -2.28 15.64
CA VAL A 62 12.77 -2.91 16.93
C VAL A 62 11.57 -3.65 17.52
N ALA A 63 10.36 -3.32 17.07
CA ALA A 63 9.14 -4.00 17.48
C ALA A 63 8.04 -3.82 16.42
N VAL A 64 7.02 -4.66 16.46
CA VAL A 64 5.89 -4.67 15.54
C VAL A 64 4.56 -4.59 16.29
N ASP A 65 3.47 -4.23 15.63
CA ASP A 65 2.13 -4.40 16.17
C ASP A 65 1.67 -5.87 16.07
N ASP A 66 0.55 -6.20 16.71
CA ASP A 66 0.08 -7.59 16.83
C ASP A 66 -0.37 -8.20 15.49
N ILE A 67 -0.66 -7.41 14.46
CA ILE A 67 -1.02 -7.92 13.13
C ILE A 67 0.12 -8.73 12.51
N GLU A 68 1.37 -8.41 12.84
CA GLU A 68 2.53 -9.14 12.35
C GLU A 68 2.69 -10.52 13.00
N LYS A 69 2.06 -10.73 14.16
CA LYS A 69 1.96 -12.02 14.85
C LYS A 69 0.82 -12.89 14.30
N ARG A 70 -0.19 -12.26 13.69
CA ARG A 70 -1.37 -12.94 13.17
C ARG A 70 -1.10 -13.42 11.74
N ARG A 71 -0.41 -14.55 11.60
CA ARG A 71 -0.20 -15.19 10.31
C ARG A 71 -1.38 -16.10 9.98
N THR A 72 -1.94 -15.94 8.80
CA THR A 72 -3.02 -16.77 8.28
C THR A 72 -2.56 -17.49 7.01
N ARG A 73 -3.30 -18.55 6.62
CA ARG A 73 -3.07 -19.24 5.33
C ARG A 73 -3.13 -18.26 4.14
N PHE A 74 -3.99 -17.28 4.21
CA PHE A 74 -4.28 -16.33 3.13
C PHE A 74 -3.56 -14.98 3.31
N ASP A 75 -2.32 -14.95 3.78
CA ASP A 75 -1.57 -13.70 3.97
C ASP A 75 -1.22 -13.05 2.61
N ALA A 76 -1.78 -11.89 2.35
CA ALA A 76 -1.56 -11.10 1.14
C ALA A 76 -0.66 -9.88 1.37
N ARG A 77 0.22 -9.93 2.37
CA ARG A 77 1.18 -8.86 2.68
C ARG A 77 2.56 -9.20 2.11
N PRO A 78 2.92 -8.72 0.89
CA PRO A 78 4.21 -9.05 0.27
C PRO A 78 5.40 -8.75 1.18
N TYR A 79 5.37 -7.62 1.90
CA TYR A 79 6.44 -7.24 2.83
C TYR A 79 6.61 -8.24 3.98
N ALA A 80 5.51 -8.78 4.50
CA ALA A 80 5.52 -9.72 5.60
C ALA A 80 5.99 -11.12 5.16
N LEU A 81 5.68 -11.51 3.93
CA LEU A 81 6.18 -12.76 3.31
C LEU A 81 7.68 -12.64 2.97
N ALA A 82 8.13 -11.48 2.51
CA ALA A 82 9.54 -11.22 2.25
C ALA A 82 10.40 -11.20 3.52
N HIS A 83 9.81 -10.79 4.65
CA HIS A 83 10.49 -10.60 5.93
C HIS A 83 9.79 -11.37 7.08
N PRO A 84 9.81 -12.73 7.06
CA PRO A 84 9.11 -13.55 8.04
C PRO A 84 9.60 -13.34 9.47
N GLN A 85 10.84 -12.87 9.67
CA GLN A 85 11.40 -12.55 10.98
C GLN A 85 10.60 -11.47 11.75
N LEU A 86 9.82 -10.63 11.07
CA LEU A 86 8.97 -9.63 11.71
C LEU A 86 7.99 -10.25 12.70
N SER A 87 7.50 -11.47 12.42
CA SER A 87 6.58 -12.18 13.32
C SER A 87 7.21 -12.59 14.65
N SER A 88 8.54 -12.65 14.74
CA SER A 88 9.27 -13.01 15.95
C SER A 88 9.71 -11.81 16.79
N MET A 89 9.55 -10.59 16.26
CA MET A 89 9.98 -9.37 16.95
C MET A 89 9.13 -9.08 18.21
N PRO A 90 9.62 -8.29 19.18
CA PRO A 90 8.80 -7.79 20.27
C PRO A 90 7.53 -7.08 19.76
N MET A 91 6.50 -7.04 20.58
CA MET A 91 5.25 -6.34 20.28
C MET A 91 5.18 -5.03 21.05
N PHE A 92 4.81 -3.93 20.38
CA PHE A 92 4.66 -2.62 21.02
C PHE A 92 3.21 -2.17 21.19
N GLY A 93 2.25 -2.89 20.64
CA GLY A 93 0.84 -2.52 20.70
C GLY A 93 -0.03 -3.38 19.79
N GLU A 94 -1.30 -3.00 19.71
CA GLU A 94 -2.26 -3.64 18.82
C GLU A 94 -2.34 -2.93 17.48
N PHE A 95 -2.83 -3.65 16.46
CA PHE A 95 -3.01 -3.11 15.12
C PHE A 95 -3.96 -1.89 15.09
N ARG A 96 -3.94 -1.15 13.99
CA ARG A 96 -4.69 0.11 13.83
C ARG A 96 -4.29 1.22 14.80
N GLY A 97 -3.03 1.22 15.25
CA GLY A 97 -2.47 2.33 16.02
C GLY A 97 -2.89 2.35 17.50
N TYR A 98 -3.33 1.21 18.05
CA TYR A 98 -3.53 1.05 19.49
C TYR A 98 -2.18 0.74 20.16
N ASP A 99 -1.32 1.76 20.14
CA ASP A 99 0.03 1.71 20.67
C ASP A 99 0.01 1.61 22.21
N ASN A 100 0.90 0.83 22.80
CA ASN A 100 1.05 0.74 24.25
C ASN A 100 2.33 1.46 24.70
N PRO A 101 2.22 2.65 25.32
CA PRO A 101 3.40 3.42 25.75
C PRO A 101 4.32 2.66 26.68
N GLU A 102 3.79 1.84 27.59
CA GLU A 102 4.58 1.06 28.56
C GLU A 102 5.41 -0.01 27.84
N LEU A 103 4.80 -0.71 26.84
CA LEU A 103 5.53 -1.67 26.02
C LEU A 103 6.60 -0.98 25.17
N ILE A 104 6.31 0.19 24.60
CA ILE A 104 7.29 0.96 23.81
C ILE A 104 8.49 1.36 24.67
N LEU A 105 8.25 1.86 25.89
CA LEU A 105 9.31 2.25 26.81
C LEU A 105 10.13 1.08 27.35
N ALA A 106 9.57 -0.13 27.36
CA ALA A 106 10.25 -1.35 27.77
C ALA A 106 11.12 -1.98 26.67
N LEU A 107 11.08 -1.47 25.44
CA LEU A 107 11.88 -2.01 24.34
C LEU A 107 13.38 -1.79 24.56
N ASN A 108 14.17 -2.79 24.24
CA ASN A 108 15.62 -2.72 24.21
C ASN A 108 16.16 -3.38 22.92
N PRO A 109 16.75 -2.59 22.01
CA PRO A 109 16.95 -1.14 22.08
C PRO A 109 15.64 -0.34 22.01
N ALA A 110 15.63 0.83 22.68
CA ALA A 110 14.50 1.75 22.63
C ALA A 110 14.38 2.39 21.23
N PRO A 111 13.17 2.61 20.71
CA PRO A 111 13.00 3.34 19.46
C PRO A 111 13.32 4.83 19.65
N GLU A 112 13.96 5.40 18.64
CA GLU A 112 14.34 6.82 18.60
C GLU A 112 13.26 7.67 17.91
N VAL A 113 12.41 7.02 17.09
CA VAL A 113 11.28 7.62 16.37
C VAL A 113 10.14 6.62 16.26
N ILE A 114 8.93 7.13 16.37
CA ILE A 114 7.70 6.41 16.05
C ILE A 114 7.13 7.02 14.77
N PHE A 115 7.06 6.25 13.68
CA PHE A 115 6.28 6.63 12.52
C PHE A 115 4.83 6.20 12.72
N LYS A 116 3.87 7.07 12.35
CA LYS A 116 2.45 6.75 12.52
C LYS A 116 1.63 7.17 11.31
N THR A 117 0.98 6.18 10.70
CA THR A 117 -0.04 6.40 9.65
C THR A 117 -1.44 6.41 10.27
N TYR A 118 -2.42 6.99 9.57
CA TYR A 118 -3.81 7.08 10.01
C TYR A 118 -3.95 7.64 11.45
N PRO A 119 -3.51 8.88 11.71
CA PRO A 119 -3.44 9.44 13.07
C PRO A 119 -4.79 9.52 13.78
N GLY A 120 -5.91 9.42 13.04
CA GLY A 120 -7.26 9.32 13.62
C GLY A 120 -7.65 7.91 14.09
N LEU A 121 -6.79 6.89 13.93
CA LEU A 121 -7.00 5.54 14.43
C LEU A 121 -6.15 5.28 15.67
N GLY A 122 -6.72 4.60 16.66
CA GLY A 122 -6.02 4.23 17.89
C GLY A 122 -5.65 5.43 18.76
N HIS A 123 -4.43 5.44 19.26
CA HIS A 123 -3.96 6.52 20.13
C HIS A 123 -3.54 7.77 19.37
N ASP A 124 -3.87 8.91 19.93
CA ASP A 124 -3.49 10.23 19.42
C ASP A 124 -1.96 10.39 19.40
N PRO A 125 -1.34 10.83 18.29
CA PRO A 125 0.10 10.95 18.15
C PRO A 125 0.77 11.87 19.17
N ALA A 126 0.14 13.02 19.49
CA ALA A 126 0.72 13.97 20.44
C ALA A 126 0.71 13.42 21.88
N LYS A 127 -0.38 12.71 22.24
CA LYS A 127 -0.45 12.02 23.54
C LYS A 127 0.54 10.87 23.62
N LEU A 128 0.76 10.13 22.55
CA LEU A 128 1.76 9.07 22.48
C LEU A 128 3.16 9.64 22.69
N GLN A 129 3.50 10.71 21.97
CA GLN A 129 4.76 11.42 22.13
C GLN A 129 4.94 11.95 23.56
N GLN A 130 3.90 12.56 24.14
CA GLN A 130 3.95 13.06 25.53
C GLN A 130 4.22 11.95 26.55
N LYS A 131 3.60 10.77 26.38
CA LYS A 131 3.75 9.64 27.31
C LYS A 131 5.10 8.93 27.17
N THR A 132 5.62 8.84 25.94
CA THR A 132 6.86 8.10 25.68
C THR A 132 8.11 8.99 25.68
N GLY A 133 7.96 10.29 25.47
CA GLY A 133 9.08 11.20 25.21
C GLY A 133 9.75 10.98 23.85
N ILE A 134 9.24 10.06 23.02
CA ILE A 134 9.81 9.70 21.71
C ILE A 134 9.08 10.51 20.62
N PRO A 135 9.79 11.15 19.69
CA PRO A 135 9.19 11.86 18.59
C PRO A 135 8.24 10.98 17.77
N VAL A 136 7.00 11.43 17.55
CA VAL A 136 6.03 10.76 16.69
C VAL A 136 5.88 11.54 15.39
N ILE A 137 6.25 10.93 14.27
CA ILE A 137 6.17 11.51 12.94
C ILE A 137 4.94 10.97 12.23
N VAL A 138 3.98 11.85 11.98
CA VAL A 138 2.74 11.51 11.30
C VAL A 138 2.96 11.43 9.79
N LEU A 139 2.48 10.35 9.19
CA LEU A 139 2.55 10.10 7.76
C LEU A 139 1.14 9.97 7.17
N ASP A 140 0.92 10.53 5.99
CA ASP A 140 -0.28 10.27 5.20
C ASP A 140 -0.03 9.08 4.28
N TYR A 141 -0.73 7.97 4.51
CA TYR A 141 -0.55 6.76 3.69
C TYR A 141 -0.89 6.99 2.22
N GLY A 142 -1.81 7.91 1.92
CA GLY A 142 -2.23 8.25 0.58
C GLY A 142 -2.83 7.07 -0.21
N ASP A 143 -2.84 7.24 -1.54
CA ASP A 143 -3.27 6.23 -2.52
C ASP A 143 -2.59 6.47 -3.87
N PHE A 144 -2.90 5.66 -4.89
CA PHE A 144 -2.48 5.91 -6.26
C PHE A 144 -3.46 6.79 -7.07
N GLY A 145 -4.45 7.37 -6.42
CA GLY A 145 -5.40 8.32 -6.99
C GLY A 145 -5.09 9.77 -6.61
N SER A 146 -6.07 10.44 -6.06
CA SER A 146 -6.00 11.87 -5.69
C SER A 146 -5.04 12.17 -4.55
N ARG A 147 -4.73 11.21 -3.69
CA ARG A 147 -3.80 11.35 -2.55
C ARG A 147 -2.39 10.84 -2.85
N ARG A 148 -2.03 10.63 -4.13
CA ARG A 148 -0.69 10.22 -4.55
C ARG A 148 0.41 11.20 -4.11
N PRO A 149 0.22 12.53 -4.20
CA PRO A 149 1.22 13.47 -3.68
C PRO A 149 1.51 13.31 -2.19
N SER A 150 0.49 13.03 -1.38
CA SER A 150 0.66 12.76 0.06
C SER A 150 1.45 11.48 0.33
N LEU A 151 1.20 10.41 -0.42
CA LEU A 151 1.97 9.17 -0.36
C LEU A 151 3.46 9.43 -0.65
N TYR A 152 3.74 10.17 -1.72
CA TYR A 152 5.12 10.50 -2.11
C TYR A 152 5.81 11.36 -1.05
N GLN A 153 5.09 12.35 -0.51
CA GLN A 153 5.64 13.18 0.56
C GLN A 153 5.95 12.34 1.81
N SER A 154 5.10 11.41 2.18
CA SER A 154 5.34 10.51 3.33
C SER A 154 6.56 9.62 3.13
N LEU A 155 6.79 9.10 1.91
CA LEU A 155 8.02 8.38 1.59
C LEU A 155 9.26 9.26 1.70
N ARG A 156 9.19 10.52 1.23
CA ARG A 156 10.29 11.50 1.35
C ARG A 156 10.58 11.81 2.81
N THR A 157 9.55 12.12 3.59
CA THR A 157 9.68 12.40 5.03
C THR A 157 10.31 11.22 5.77
N MET A 158 9.80 9.99 5.54
CA MET A 158 10.38 8.79 6.15
C MET A 158 11.81 8.55 5.66
N GLY A 159 12.07 8.75 4.37
CA GLY A 159 13.40 8.67 3.75
C GLY A 159 14.39 9.65 4.37
N GLU A 160 13.98 10.89 4.58
CA GLU A 160 14.79 11.94 5.20
C GLU A 160 15.17 11.59 6.65
N VAL A 161 14.20 11.10 7.44
CA VAL A 161 14.45 10.67 8.82
C VAL A 161 15.44 9.51 8.89
N LEU A 162 15.34 8.59 7.93
CA LEU A 162 16.13 7.37 7.90
C LEU A 162 17.44 7.50 7.09
N GLY A 163 17.75 8.65 6.48
CA GLY A 163 18.88 8.77 5.55
C GLY A 163 18.73 7.85 4.32
N LYS A 164 17.49 7.68 3.84
CA LYS A 164 17.12 6.83 2.70
C LYS A 164 16.48 7.64 1.57
N GLU A 165 16.80 8.93 1.46
CA GLU A 165 16.21 9.88 0.50
C GLU A 165 16.33 9.36 -0.95
N GLN A 166 17.51 8.87 -1.32
CA GLN A 166 17.72 8.30 -2.65
C GLN A 166 16.85 7.09 -2.93
N ARG A 167 16.59 6.26 -1.90
CA ARG A 167 15.70 5.10 -2.05
C ARG A 167 14.26 5.55 -2.18
N ALA A 168 13.82 6.54 -1.42
CA ALA A 168 12.48 7.12 -1.54
C ALA A 168 12.21 7.63 -2.96
N GLU A 169 13.12 8.40 -3.52
CA GLU A 169 12.99 8.89 -4.91
C GLU A 169 13.03 7.75 -5.95
N ARG A 170 13.82 6.69 -5.72
CA ARG A 170 13.79 5.51 -6.61
C ARG A 170 12.45 4.76 -6.55
N VAL A 171 11.83 4.64 -5.37
CA VAL A 171 10.50 4.02 -5.22
C VAL A 171 9.44 4.84 -5.94
N ILE A 172 9.44 6.15 -5.74
CA ILE A 172 8.51 7.07 -6.41
C ILE A 172 8.65 6.98 -7.92
N ARG A 173 9.88 7.07 -8.43
CA ARG A 173 10.16 6.97 -9.88
C ARG A 173 9.72 5.63 -10.44
N PHE A 174 10.00 4.54 -9.77
CA PHE A 174 9.57 3.21 -10.19
C PHE A 174 8.05 3.11 -10.32
N TRP A 175 7.30 3.68 -9.39
CA TRP A 175 5.84 3.73 -9.49
C TRP A 175 5.37 4.59 -10.66
N GLU A 176 5.97 5.76 -10.85
CA GLU A 176 5.62 6.66 -11.96
C GLU A 176 5.92 6.02 -13.32
N GLU A 177 7.07 5.40 -13.48
CA GLU A 177 7.47 4.69 -14.70
C GLU A 177 6.53 3.50 -14.98
N THR A 178 6.17 2.72 -13.94
CA THR A 178 5.24 1.60 -14.05
C THR A 178 3.84 2.06 -14.47
N ILE A 179 3.33 3.13 -13.87
CA ILE A 179 2.02 3.71 -14.22
C ILE A 179 2.07 4.30 -15.63
N ALA A 180 3.16 4.95 -16.02
CA ALA A 180 3.35 5.49 -17.36
C ALA A 180 3.40 4.39 -18.43
N ASP A 181 4.07 3.26 -18.17
CA ASP A 181 4.07 2.10 -19.07
C ASP A 181 2.65 1.55 -19.29
N LEU A 182 1.88 1.34 -18.21
CA LEU A 182 0.48 0.90 -18.29
C LEU A 182 -0.38 1.88 -19.12
N ALA A 183 -0.19 3.18 -18.90
CA ALA A 183 -0.90 4.21 -19.63
C ALA A 183 -0.47 4.26 -21.11
N ALA A 184 0.81 4.10 -21.43
CA ALA A 184 1.30 4.06 -22.80
C ALA A 184 0.72 2.87 -23.60
N ARG A 185 0.63 1.70 -22.96
CA ARG A 185 0.04 0.50 -23.57
C ARG A 185 -1.44 0.65 -23.89
N THR A 186 -2.17 1.44 -23.10
CA THR A 186 -3.65 1.50 -23.18
C THR A 186 -4.19 2.86 -23.64
N GLY A 187 -3.36 3.90 -23.72
CA GLY A 187 -3.76 5.28 -23.98
C GLY A 187 -4.53 5.50 -25.28
N ASN A 188 -4.25 4.69 -26.30
CA ASN A 188 -4.86 4.79 -27.64
C ASN A 188 -6.07 3.87 -27.85
N ILE A 189 -6.60 3.27 -26.79
CA ILE A 189 -7.78 2.41 -26.91
C ILE A 189 -9.03 3.28 -27.01
N PRO A 190 -9.76 3.22 -28.15
CA PRO A 190 -10.95 4.02 -28.33
C PRO A 190 -12.04 3.59 -27.33
N PRO A 191 -12.98 4.47 -26.95
CA PRO A 191 -14.04 4.13 -25.99
C PRO A 191 -14.80 2.85 -26.32
N GLY A 192 -15.11 2.61 -27.60
CA GLY A 192 -15.80 1.39 -28.04
C GLY A 192 -14.97 0.10 -28.02
N GLY A 193 -13.65 0.22 -27.83
CA GLY A 193 -12.74 -0.92 -27.67
C GLY A 193 -12.50 -1.33 -26.21
N ARG A 194 -13.02 -0.54 -25.25
CA ARG A 194 -12.84 -0.80 -23.82
C ARG A 194 -13.82 -1.87 -23.35
N LYS A 195 -13.31 -2.85 -22.60
CA LYS A 195 -14.12 -3.94 -22.06
C LYS A 195 -14.83 -3.52 -20.77
N ARG A 196 -16.08 -3.97 -20.62
CA ARG A 196 -16.88 -3.75 -19.42
C ARG A 196 -16.50 -4.79 -18.36
N CYS A 197 -15.99 -4.33 -17.24
CA CYS A 197 -15.42 -5.16 -16.20
C CYS A 197 -16.12 -4.91 -14.86
N PHE A 198 -16.13 -5.95 -14.03
CA PHE A 198 -16.50 -5.88 -12.64
C PHE A 198 -15.46 -6.61 -11.80
N VAL A 199 -15.11 -6.05 -10.64
CA VAL A 199 -14.31 -6.74 -9.64
C VAL A 199 -15.16 -6.97 -8.41
N GLY A 200 -15.30 -8.23 -7.99
CA GLY A 200 -16.01 -8.63 -6.78
C GLY A 200 -15.08 -9.17 -5.71
N GLY A 201 -15.59 -9.31 -4.48
CA GLY A 201 -14.85 -9.90 -3.37
C GLY A 201 -13.85 -8.96 -2.68
N ILE A 202 -13.89 -7.66 -2.96
CA ILE A 202 -12.95 -6.68 -2.37
C ILE A 202 -13.09 -6.66 -0.84
N ALA A 203 -11.96 -6.80 -0.15
CA ALA A 203 -11.93 -6.75 1.31
C ALA A 203 -12.17 -5.34 1.86
N LEU A 204 -13.09 -5.23 2.82
CA LEU A 204 -13.40 -4.00 3.57
C LEU A 204 -13.50 -4.31 5.06
N LYS A 205 -12.48 -4.03 5.84
CA LYS A 205 -12.38 -4.40 7.26
C LYS A 205 -12.48 -5.92 7.51
N GLY A 206 -12.21 -6.72 6.49
CA GLY A 206 -12.31 -8.18 6.45
C GLY A 206 -12.70 -8.68 5.06
N PRO A 207 -12.75 -10.00 4.85
CA PRO A 207 -13.19 -10.58 3.58
C PRO A 207 -14.70 -10.43 3.39
N HIS A 208 -15.12 -10.34 2.12
CA HIS A 208 -16.52 -10.20 1.72
C HIS A 208 -16.87 -11.11 0.55
N GLY A 209 -18.16 -11.28 0.28
CA GLY A 209 -18.70 -11.96 -0.89
C GLY A 209 -18.59 -11.14 -2.18
N PHE A 210 -19.11 -11.70 -3.28
CA PHE A 210 -18.95 -11.15 -4.63
C PHE A 210 -19.53 -9.73 -4.81
N GLN A 211 -20.53 -9.35 -4.00
CA GLN A 211 -21.16 -8.03 -4.03
C GLN A 211 -20.24 -6.88 -3.57
N SER A 212 -19.14 -7.19 -2.87
CA SER A 212 -18.18 -6.17 -2.44
C SER A 212 -17.27 -5.80 -3.61
N THR A 213 -17.32 -4.52 -4.02
CA THR A 213 -16.59 -3.98 -5.18
C THR A 213 -16.01 -2.61 -4.85
N GLU A 214 -15.19 -2.08 -5.76
CA GLU A 214 -14.66 -0.72 -5.67
C GLU A 214 -14.90 0.03 -6.98
N PRO A 215 -15.76 1.08 -6.99
CA PRO A 215 -16.07 1.85 -8.19
C PRO A 215 -14.85 2.53 -8.82
N GLU A 216 -13.94 3.05 -8.00
CA GLU A 216 -12.69 3.68 -8.42
C GLU A 216 -11.48 2.70 -8.33
N TYR A 217 -11.68 1.43 -8.64
CA TYR A 217 -10.66 0.40 -8.55
C TYR A 217 -9.39 0.77 -9.32
N PRO A 218 -8.26 1.06 -8.65
CA PRO A 218 -7.09 1.65 -9.29
C PRO A 218 -6.52 0.85 -10.47
N PRO A 219 -6.41 -0.50 -10.41
CA PRO A 219 -5.93 -1.27 -11.55
C PRO A 219 -6.75 -1.08 -12.82
N PHE A 220 -8.08 -0.94 -12.72
CA PHE A 220 -8.92 -0.66 -13.89
C PHE A 220 -8.62 0.70 -14.50
N GLY A 221 -8.41 1.72 -13.66
CA GLY A 221 -8.05 3.06 -14.09
C GLY A 221 -6.73 3.08 -14.89
N PHE A 222 -5.73 2.33 -14.45
CA PHE A 222 -4.42 2.27 -15.12
C PHE A 222 -4.45 1.63 -16.51
N VAL A 223 -5.40 0.74 -16.76
CA VAL A 223 -5.52 0.05 -18.05
C VAL A 223 -6.78 0.44 -18.82
N GLN A 224 -7.46 1.52 -18.44
CA GLN A 224 -8.65 2.04 -19.08
C GLN A 224 -9.79 1.02 -19.26
N ALA A 225 -9.94 0.10 -18.29
CA ALA A 225 -11.10 -0.79 -18.25
C ALA A 225 -12.36 -0.01 -17.86
N LEU A 226 -13.49 -0.38 -18.43
CA LEU A 226 -14.79 0.19 -18.05
C LEU A 226 -15.33 -0.54 -16.81
N ASN A 227 -15.13 0.03 -15.64
CA ASN A 227 -15.72 -0.49 -14.42
C ASN A 227 -17.23 -0.22 -14.42
N VAL A 228 -18.06 -1.26 -14.52
CA VAL A 228 -19.52 -1.13 -14.54
C VAL A 228 -20.10 -0.61 -13.23
N ALA A 229 -19.36 -0.75 -12.12
CA ALA A 229 -19.74 -0.21 -10.81
C ALA A 229 -19.51 1.30 -10.68
N ARG A 230 -18.70 1.90 -11.58
CA ARG A 230 -18.37 3.32 -11.54
C ARG A 230 -19.50 4.17 -12.11
N GLN A 231 -19.98 5.12 -11.32
CA GLN A 231 -20.98 6.11 -11.69
C GLN A 231 -20.53 7.52 -11.25
N PRO A 232 -21.08 8.59 -11.86
CA PRO A 232 -20.81 9.94 -11.35
C PRO A 232 -21.16 10.06 -9.86
N GLY A 233 -20.21 10.52 -9.05
CA GLY A 233 -20.38 10.62 -7.60
C GLY A 233 -20.19 9.31 -6.82
N SER A 234 -19.68 8.25 -7.46
CA SER A 234 -19.29 7.03 -6.72
C SER A 234 -18.31 7.35 -5.61
N PRO A 235 -18.47 6.73 -4.43
CA PRO A 235 -17.51 6.91 -3.33
C PRO A 235 -16.17 6.30 -3.68
N SER A 236 -15.11 6.82 -3.08
CA SER A 236 -13.81 6.16 -3.07
C SER A 236 -13.82 4.98 -2.09
N GLY A 237 -13.11 3.90 -2.46
CA GLY A 237 -13.01 2.68 -1.67
C GLY A 237 -14.12 1.67 -1.91
N ALA A 238 -14.06 0.57 -1.15
CA ALA A 238 -14.97 -0.55 -1.32
C ALA A 238 -16.39 -0.25 -0.86
N VAL A 239 -17.35 -0.74 -1.65
CA VAL A 239 -18.80 -0.64 -1.39
C VAL A 239 -19.47 -1.98 -1.65
N SER A 240 -20.66 -2.19 -1.06
CA SER A 240 -21.52 -3.33 -1.43
C SER A 240 -22.55 -2.89 -2.47
N VAL A 241 -22.70 -3.71 -3.50
CA VAL A 241 -23.66 -3.49 -4.61
C VAL A 241 -24.71 -4.61 -4.61
N ALA A 242 -25.97 -4.26 -4.80
CA ALA A 242 -27.04 -5.25 -4.90
C ALA A 242 -26.79 -6.22 -6.09
N LYS A 243 -27.04 -7.50 -5.85
CA LYS A 243 -26.87 -8.59 -6.83
C LYS A 243 -27.58 -8.29 -8.15
N GLU A 244 -28.81 -7.77 -8.07
CA GLU A 244 -29.64 -7.42 -9.21
C GLU A 244 -28.98 -6.37 -10.11
N LYS A 245 -28.21 -5.45 -9.54
CA LYS A 245 -27.45 -4.46 -10.31
C LYS A 245 -26.29 -5.11 -11.05
N ILE A 246 -25.58 -6.05 -10.44
CA ILE A 246 -24.49 -6.78 -11.08
C ILE A 246 -25.05 -7.57 -12.27
N VAL A 247 -26.18 -8.25 -12.10
CA VAL A 247 -26.87 -8.98 -13.15
C VAL A 247 -27.34 -8.03 -14.26
N ALA A 248 -27.93 -6.90 -13.93
CA ALA A 248 -28.39 -5.90 -14.90
C ALA A 248 -27.23 -5.26 -15.68
N TRP A 249 -26.07 -5.11 -15.07
CA TRP A 249 -24.87 -4.63 -15.76
C TRP A 249 -24.31 -5.66 -16.72
N ASP A 250 -24.41 -6.95 -16.45
CA ASP A 250 -23.84 -8.06 -17.22
C ASP A 250 -22.46 -7.72 -17.81
N PRO A 251 -21.41 -7.60 -16.98
CA PRO A 251 -20.08 -7.24 -17.45
C PRO A 251 -19.48 -8.31 -18.36
N ASP A 252 -18.62 -7.87 -19.31
CA ASP A 252 -17.96 -8.78 -20.23
C ASP A 252 -16.95 -9.70 -19.53
N ILE A 253 -16.29 -9.20 -18.47
CA ILE A 253 -15.25 -9.90 -17.74
C ILE A 253 -15.44 -9.64 -16.26
N LEU A 254 -15.31 -10.71 -15.48
CA LEU A 254 -15.33 -10.67 -14.03
C LEU A 254 -13.93 -10.89 -13.48
N PHE A 255 -13.56 -10.08 -12.51
CA PHE A 255 -12.39 -10.30 -11.69
C PHE A 255 -12.82 -10.57 -10.26
N LEU A 256 -12.16 -11.52 -9.61
CA LEU A 256 -12.42 -11.88 -8.23
C LEU A 256 -11.19 -11.57 -7.38
N ASP A 257 -11.31 -10.63 -6.46
CA ASP A 257 -10.31 -10.42 -5.42
C ASP A 257 -10.31 -11.65 -4.49
N LEU A 258 -9.18 -12.36 -4.45
CA LEU A 258 -9.09 -13.64 -3.78
C LEU A 258 -9.11 -13.53 -2.24
N SER A 259 -9.16 -12.33 -1.67
CA SER A 259 -9.44 -12.16 -0.23
C SER A 259 -10.75 -12.83 0.19
N THR A 260 -11.70 -12.93 -0.75
CA THR A 260 -12.98 -13.61 -0.53
C THR A 260 -12.86 -15.10 -0.15
N LEU A 261 -11.74 -15.77 -0.50
CA LEU A 261 -11.50 -17.18 -0.10
C LEU A 261 -11.37 -17.37 1.41
N GLN A 262 -11.14 -16.30 2.16
CA GLN A 262 -11.04 -16.33 3.62
C GLN A 262 -12.41 -16.48 4.30
N THR A 263 -13.50 -16.29 3.58
CA THR A 263 -14.86 -16.50 4.11
C THR A 263 -15.19 -17.99 4.31
N GLY A 264 -14.41 -18.89 3.69
CA GLY A 264 -14.59 -20.34 3.74
C GLY A 264 -14.94 -20.94 2.38
N GLU A 265 -14.96 -22.27 2.31
CA GLU A 265 -15.22 -23.00 1.05
C GLU A 265 -16.69 -22.92 0.61
N GLU A 266 -17.61 -22.85 1.56
CA GLU A 266 -19.06 -22.76 1.34
C GLU A 266 -19.60 -21.32 1.45
N ALA A 267 -18.71 -20.33 1.24
CA ALA A 267 -19.05 -18.92 1.33
C ALA A 267 -18.12 -18.07 0.45
N GLY A 268 -18.49 -16.79 0.29
CA GLY A 268 -17.68 -15.83 -0.46
C GLY A 268 -17.89 -15.87 -1.96
N GLY A 269 -17.19 -14.97 -2.64
CA GLY A 269 -17.49 -14.65 -4.01
C GLY A 269 -17.33 -15.80 -5.00
N ARG A 270 -16.40 -16.74 -4.77
CA ARG A 270 -16.26 -17.92 -5.62
C ARG A 270 -17.46 -18.84 -5.48
N HIS A 271 -17.82 -19.20 -4.25
CA HIS A 271 -18.99 -20.04 -3.96
C HIS A 271 -20.29 -19.40 -4.49
N GLU A 272 -20.45 -18.10 -4.30
CA GLU A 272 -21.61 -17.37 -4.83
C GLU A 272 -21.68 -17.44 -6.36
N LEU A 273 -20.56 -17.33 -7.07
CA LEU A 273 -20.51 -17.47 -8.54
C LEU A 273 -20.81 -18.90 -9.00
N GLU A 274 -20.49 -19.91 -8.21
CA GLU A 274 -20.73 -21.32 -8.51
C GLU A 274 -22.19 -21.75 -8.21
N GLU A 275 -22.78 -21.30 -7.12
CA GLU A 275 -24.02 -21.86 -6.57
C GLU A 275 -25.23 -20.91 -6.70
N ASP A 276 -25.03 -19.59 -6.82
CA ASP A 276 -26.15 -18.66 -6.87
C ASP A 276 -26.74 -18.58 -8.31
N PRO A 277 -28.02 -19.02 -8.51
CA PRO A 277 -28.65 -18.98 -9.83
C PRO A 277 -28.67 -17.58 -10.48
N ALA A 278 -28.67 -16.52 -9.68
CA ALA A 278 -28.65 -15.16 -10.19
C ALA A 278 -27.33 -14.82 -10.88
N TYR A 279 -26.21 -15.40 -10.47
CA TYR A 279 -24.93 -15.18 -11.11
C TYR A 279 -24.67 -16.14 -12.29
N GLN A 280 -25.35 -17.28 -12.35
CA GLN A 280 -25.25 -18.23 -13.46
C GLN A 280 -25.79 -17.67 -14.78
N VAL A 281 -26.62 -16.62 -14.74
CA VAL A 281 -27.11 -15.94 -15.95
C VAL A 281 -26.09 -14.98 -16.57
N LEU A 282 -25.05 -14.57 -15.81
CA LEU A 282 -24.03 -13.64 -16.29
C LEU A 282 -23.28 -14.20 -17.49
N SER A 283 -23.16 -13.37 -18.53
CA SER A 283 -22.46 -13.72 -19.75
C SER A 283 -20.99 -14.12 -19.50
N ALA A 284 -20.32 -13.44 -18.57
CA ALA A 284 -18.95 -13.75 -18.18
C ALA A 284 -18.82 -15.12 -17.50
N VAL A 285 -19.77 -15.49 -16.63
CA VAL A 285 -19.80 -16.80 -15.96
C VAL A 285 -19.97 -17.91 -17.00
N ARG A 286 -20.96 -17.79 -17.89
CA ARG A 286 -21.23 -18.76 -18.94
C ARG A 286 -20.07 -18.99 -19.92
N ARG A 287 -19.25 -17.96 -20.15
CA ARG A 287 -18.07 -18.05 -21.03
C ARG A 287 -16.79 -18.39 -20.26
N GLY A 288 -16.86 -18.55 -18.94
CA GLY A 288 -15.69 -18.74 -18.10
C GLY A 288 -14.76 -17.52 -18.04
N ALA A 289 -15.27 -16.31 -18.35
CA ALA A 289 -14.47 -15.08 -18.32
C ALA A 289 -14.39 -14.52 -16.89
N VAL A 290 -13.94 -15.35 -15.93
CA VAL A 290 -13.76 -15.03 -14.52
C VAL A 290 -12.33 -15.29 -14.13
N TYR A 291 -11.65 -14.29 -13.56
CA TYR A 291 -10.22 -14.34 -13.29
C TYR A 291 -9.89 -13.92 -11.85
N GLY A 292 -8.93 -14.63 -11.23
CA GLY A 292 -8.47 -14.34 -9.87
C GLY A 292 -7.42 -13.25 -9.80
N LEU A 293 -7.58 -12.33 -8.84
CA LEU A 293 -6.65 -11.25 -8.55
C LEU A 293 -6.04 -11.39 -7.16
N LEU A 294 -4.81 -10.91 -7.00
CA LEU A 294 -4.20 -10.73 -5.69
C LEU A 294 -5.02 -9.75 -4.84
N PRO A 295 -5.29 -10.07 -3.58
CA PRO A 295 -5.82 -9.09 -2.66
C PRO A 295 -4.89 -7.90 -2.54
N TYR A 296 -5.40 -6.71 -2.81
CA TYR A 296 -4.60 -5.50 -2.69
C TYR A 296 -4.89 -4.71 -1.41
N SER A 297 -6.01 -4.98 -0.76
CA SER A 297 -6.40 -4.34 0.50
C SER A 297 -6.24 -5.33 1.67
N TRP A 298 -5.05 -5.35 2.25
CA TRP A 298 -4.75 -6.14 3.45
C TRP A 298 -3.92 -5.30 4.41
N TYR A 299 -4.52 -4.92 5.54
CA TYR A 299 -3.94 -3.96 6.47
C TYR A 299 -3.40 -2.73 5.71
N SER A 300 -4.34 -2.02 5.06
CA SER A 300 -4.14 -0.98 4.06
C SER A 300 -3.68 -1.50 2.67
N HIS A 301 -3.58 -0.61 1.70
CA HIS A 301 -3.34 -0.93 0.30
C HIS A 301 -1.92 -1.46 0.06
N ASN A 302 -1.80 -2.57 -0.65
CA ASN A 302 -0.55 -3.10 -1.16
C ASN A 302 -0.26 -2.47 -2.53
N PHE A 303 0.56 -1.44 -2.59
CA PHE A 303 0.85 -0.71 -3.83
C PHE A 303 1.47 -1.60 -4.91
N GLY A 304 2.34 -2.54 -4.52
CA GLY A 304 2.89 -3.53 -5.45
C GLY A 304 1.82 -4.43 -6.06
N SER A 305 0.86 -4.92 -5.27
CA SER A 305 -0.24 -5.75 -5.76
C SER A 305 -1.20 -4.98 -6.67
N ILE A 306 -1.43 -3.69 -6.41
CA ILE A 306 -2.22 -2.83 -7.31
C ILE A 306 -1.59 -2.79 -8.71
N LEU A 307 -0.28 -2.56 -8.81
CA LEU A 307 0.43 -2.49 -10.09
C LEU A 307 0.50 -3.85 -10.78
N ALA A 308 0.78 -4.91 -10.04
CA ALA A 308 0.83 -6.27 -10.57
C ALA A 308 -0.54 -6.72 -11.12
N ASN A 309 -1.64 -6.44 -10.38
CA ASN A 309 -3.00 -6.68 -10.86
C ASN A 309 -3.30 -5.90 -12.15
N ALA A 310 -2.83 -4.65 -12.27
CA ALA A 310 -3.04 -3.85 -13.47
C ALA A 310 -2.40 -4.48 -14.71
N TYR A 311 -1.17 -5.03 -14.61
CA TYR A 311 -0.54 -5.75 -15.72
C TYR A 311 -1.31 -7.01 -16.12
N PHE A 312 -1.76 -7.80 -15.12
CA PHE A 312 -2.57 -8.98 -15.44
C PHE A 312 -3.90 -8.61 -16.09
N ILE A 313 -4.61 -7.63 -15.55
CA ILE A 313 -5.87 -7.13 -16.12
C ILE A 313 -5.64 -6.63 -17.53
N GLY A 314 -4.59 -5.85 -17.77
CA GLY A 314 -4.21 -5.39 -19.09
C GLY A 314 -3.97 -6.54 -20.07
N LYS A 315 -3.30 -7.61 -19.64
CA LYS A 315 -3.07 -8.83 -20.44
C LYS A 315 -4.37 -9.54 -20.84
N ILE A 316 -5.35 -9.59 -19.92
CA ILE A 316 -6.66 -10.20 -20.21
C ILE A 316 -7.49 -9.32 -21.15
N LEU A 317 -7.47 -8.01 -20.98
CA LEU A 317 -8.31 -7.09 -21.75
C LEU A 317 -7.75 -6.80 -23.12
N TYR A 318 -6.42 -6.71 -23.26
CA TYR A 318 -5.71 -6.23 -24.44
C TYR A 318 -4.46 -7.10 -24.70
N PRO A 319 -4.62 -8.41 -24.98
CA PRO A 319 -3.52 -9.36 -25.07
C PRO A 319 -2.43 -8.94 -26.09
N GLU A 320 -2.81 -8.27 -27.16
CA GLU A 320 -1.89 -7.76 -28.18
C GLU A 320 -0.99 -6.61 -27.67
N ARG A 321 -1.46 -5.86 -26.65
CA ARG A 321 -0.72 -4.75 -26.04
C ARG A 321 0.22 -5.21 -24.91
N PHE A 322 -0.06 -6.38 -24.38
CA PHE A 322 0.67 -7.00 -23.26
C PHE A 322 1.28 -8.36 -23.66
N GLY A 323 1.55 -8.57 -24.97
CA GLY A 323 2.13 -9.81 -25.48
C GLY A 323 3.48 -10.16 -24.83
N ASP A 324 4.28 -9.15 -24.55
CA ASP A 324 5.59 -9.21 -23.92
C ASP A 324 5.54 -9.41 -22.38
N VAL A 325 4.37 -9.33 -21.76
CA VAL A 325 4.23 -9.41 -20.31
C VAL A 325 3.90 -10.83 -19.87
N ASP A 326 4.71 -11.39 -18.99
CA ASP A 326 4.34 -12.48 -18.10
C ASP A 326 3.89 -11.88 -16.76
N PRO A 327 2.61 -12.01 -16.37
CA PRO A 327 2.09 -11.35 -15.18
C PRO A 327 2.73 -11.83 -13.87
N ALA A 328 3.12 -13.10 -13.77
CA ALA A 328 3.78 -13.63 -12.58
C ALA A 328 5.20 -13.08 -12.46
N ALA A 329 5.96 -13.11 -13.56
CA ALA A 329 7.30 -12.54 -13.60
C ALA A 329 7.28 -11.02 -13.34
N LYS A 330 6.28 -10.30 -13.88
CA LYS A 330 6.11 -8.85 -13.62
C LYS A 330 5.76 -8.57 -12.17
N ALA A 331 4.94 -9.39 -11.53
CA ALA A 331 4.66 -9.29 -10.10
C ALA A 331 5.93 -9.48 -9.26
N ASP A 332 6.74 -10.48 -9.60
CA ASP A 332 8.02 -10.74 -8.89
C ASP A 332 9.06 -9.66 -9.13
N GLU A 333 9.11 -9.04 -10.31
CA GLU A 333 9.92 -7.84 -10.58
C GLU A 333 9.51 -6.69 -9.62
N ILE A 334 8.21 -6.41 -9.53
CA ILE A 334 7.65 -5.37 -8.66
C ILE A 334 7.96 -5.66 -7.19
N TYR A 335 7.75 -6.89 -6.73
CA TYR A 335 8.01 -7.27 -5.34
C TYR A 335 9.49 -7.29 -5.01
N SER A 336 10.33 -7.82 -5.89
CA SER A 336 11.78 -7.79 -5.71
C SER A 336 12.30 -6.37 -5.55
N PHE A 337 11.78 -5.45 -6.35
CA PHE A 337 12.13 -4.04 -6.21
C PHE A 337 11.62 -3.44 -4.89
N LEU A 338 10.35 -3.63 -4.54
CA LEU A 338 9.71 -2.97 -3.39
C LEU A 338 10.08 -3.59 -2.05
N VAL A 339 10.07 -4.92 -1.95
CA VAL A 339 10.24 -5.64 -0.68
C VAL A 339 11.49 -6.52 -0.63
N GLY A 340 12.31 -6.51 -1.69
CA GLY A 340 13.60 -7.18 -1.73
C GLY A 340 13.56 -8.67 -2.07
N LYS A 341 12.38 -9.26 -2.31
CA LYS A 341 12.23 -10.69 -2.66
C LYS A 341 11.06 -10.93 -3.61
N PRO A 342 11.18 -11.92 -4.53
CA PRO A 342 10.06 -12.43 -5.29
C PRO A 342 9.15 -13.23 -4.35
N VAL A 343 7.89 -12.84 -4.24
CA VAL A 343 6.92 -13.48 -3.33
C VAL A 343 5.61 -13.86 -4.03
N PHE A 344 5.54 -13.71 -5.35
CA PHE A 344 4.34 -14.01 -6.11
C PHE A 344 3.89 -15.47 -5.94
N GLU A 345 4.81 -16.43 -6.12
CA GLU A 345 4.45 -17.84 -6.04
C GLU A 345 4.02 -18.24 -4.62
N THR A 346 4.64 -17.68 -3.58
CA THR A 346 4.20 -17.90 -2.19
C THR A 346 2.76 -17.42 -1.97
N MET A 347 2.41 -16.24 -2.51
CA MET A 347 1.02 -15.76 -2.46
C MET A 347 0.10 -16.60 -3.32
N ASN A 348 0.51 -16.97 -4.53
CA ASN A 348 -0.30 -17.79 -5.42
C ASN A 348 -0.69 -19.12 -4.76
N GLN A 349 0.25 -19.79 -4.11
CA GLN A 349 0.00 -21.03 -3.35
C GLN A 349 -0.95 -20.79 -2.17
N ALA A 350 -0.76 -19.69 -1.43
CA ALA A 350 -1.66 -19.30 -0.33
C ALA A 350 -3.11 -19.12 -0.81
N PHE A 351 -3.29 -18.62 -2.04
CA PHE A 351 -4.59 -18.45 -2.68
C PHE A 351 -4.94 -19.58 -3.66
N GLN A 352 -4.54 -20.82 -3.33
CA GLN A 352 -4.95 -22.07 -4.01
C GLN A 352 -4.51 -22.15 -5.49
N GLY A 353 -3.48 -21.41 -5.89
CA GLY A 353 -3.02 -21.37 -7.29
C GLY A 353 -3.95 -20.63 -8.24
N LEU A 354 -4.88 -19.82 -7.73
CA LEU A 354 -5.89 -19.11 -8.51
C LEU A 354 -5.45 -17.69 -8.92
N VAL A 355 -4.32 -17.21 -8.43
CA VAL A 355 -3.84 -15.87 -8.76
C VAL A 355 -3.44 -15.80 -10.23
N TYR A 356 -3.98 -14.80 -10.93
CA TYR A 356 -3.72 -14.54 -12.35
C TYR A 356 -4.09 -15.71 -13.25
N ARG A 357 -5.15 -16.43 -12.87
CA ARG A 357 -5.70 -17.53 -13.64
C ARG A 357 -7.21 -17.36 -13.82
N GLN A 358 -7.71 -17.99 -14.87
CA GLN A 358 -9.14 -18.22 -15.01
C GLN A 358 -9.61 -19.09 -13.84
N ILE A 359 -10.67 -18.68 -13.16
CA ILE A 359 -11.26 -19.42 -12.07
C ILE A 359 -12.16 -20.51 -12.66
N PRO A 360 -11.88 -21.79 -12.41
CA PRO A 360 -12.80 -22.86 -12.80
C PRO A 360 -14.06 -22.75 -11.93
N LEU A 361 -15.19 -22.45 -12.55
CA LEU A 361 -16.53 -22.55 -11.98
C LEU A 361 -17.13 -23.87 -12.42
N LYS A 362 -17.87 -24.52 -11.53
CA LYS A 362 -18.50 -25.83 -11.78
C LYS A 362 -19.71 -25.70 -12.72
#